data_b0c9c6ac0041e6a96555b525eeace949
#
_entry.id   b0c9c6ac0041e6a96555b525eeace949
#
_cell.length_a   1.000
_cell.length_b   1.000
_cell.length_c   1.000
_cell.angle_alpha   90.00
_cell.angle_beta   90.00
_cell.angle_gamma   90.00
#
_symmetry.space_group_name_H-M   'P 1'
#
loop_
_entity.id
_entity.type
_entity.pdbx_description
1 polymer ?
#
loop_
_entity_poly.entity_id
_entity_poly.type
_entity_poly.pdbx_seq_one_letter_code
_entity_poly.pdbx_strand_id
1 'polypeptide(L)'
;PLVADTELRRGLLLMGPRRVGKTVMLYHTIQKLINDGINPQKIIYISIETPIYNRISLEELFALARQAVGKADDLKGFFVFYDEIQYLKDWEIHLKSVIDTFIYSKFVASGSAAAALKMKSQESGAGRFTDFNLPPLTFNEYIHLKNLNSLIIPSTIDWLGEELESFDTIDIRILNEHFIQ
;
A
#
# COMPACT_ATOMS: atom_id res chain seq x y z
N PRO A 1 -11.44 1.77 -3.33
CA PRO A 1 -12.52 2.68 -2.92
C PRO A 1 -12.01 3.84 -2.07
N LEU A 2 -11.25 3.61 -0.96
CA LEU A 2 -10.81 4.68 -0.04
C LEU A 2 -9.89 5.74 -0.65
N VAL A 3 -9.04 5.38 -1.64
CA VAL A 3 -8.17 6.35 -2.33
C VAL A 3 -8.99 7.30 -3.21
N ALA A 4 -10.07 6.81 -3.80
CA ALA A 4 -10.96 7.60 -4.65
C ALA A 4 -11.99 8.43 -3.86
N ASP A 5 -12.16 8.16 -2.56
CA ASP A 5 -13.05 8.94 -1.71
C ASP A 5 -12.45 10.32 -1.41
N THR A 6 -13.03 11.33 -2.02
CA THR A 6 -12.58 12.75 -1.90
C THR A 6 -12.98 13.41 -0.58
N GLU A 7 -13.92 12.85 0.16
CA GLU A 7 -14.38 13.42 1.44
C GLU A 7 -13.48 13.02 2.62
N LEU A 8 -12.78 11.89 2.52
CA LEU A 8 -11.85 11.44 3.55
C LEU A 8 -10.56 12.28 3.56
N ARG A 9 -10.42 13.13 4.57
CA ARG A 9 -9.22 13.95 4.83
C ARG A 9 -8.14 13.17 5.59
N ARG A 10 -7.87 11.92 5.19
CA ARG A 10 -6.90 11.05 5.84
C ARG A 10 -5.89 10.53 4.84
N GLY A 11 -4.62 10.47 5.26
CA GLY A 11 -3.61 9.73 4.53
C GLY A 11 -3.81 8.23 4.69
N LEU A 12 -3.49 7.46 3.66
CA LEU A 12 -3.53 6.01 3.70
C LEU A 12 -2.13 5.47 3.93
N LEU A 13 -1.97 4.58 4.91
CA LEU A 13 -0.72 3.90 5.22
C LEU A 13 -0.84 2.41 4.90
N LEU A 14 -0.11 1.96 3.89
CA LEU A 14 -0.02 0.55 3.54
C LEU A 14 1.22 -0.05 4.20
N MET A 15 1.03 -0.73 5.31
CA MET A 15 2.09 -1.33 6.10
C MET A 15 2.13 -2.85 5.93
N GLY A 16 3.28 -3.46 6.19
CA GLY A 16 3.39 -4.92 6.14
C GLY A 16 4.84 -5.39 5.99
N PRO A 17 5.10 -6.70 6.12
CA PRO A 17 6.42 -7.26 5.96
C PRO A 17 7.07 -6.90 4.61
N ARG A 18 8.38 -7.10 4.50
CA ARG A 18 9.06 -6.97 3.21
C ARG A 18 8.56 -8.05 2.24
N ARG A 19 8.52 -7.73 0.95
CA ARG A 19 8.17 -8.63 -0.15
C ARG A 19 6.73 -9.16 -0.16
N VAL A 20 5.82 -8.58 0.60
CA VAL A 20 4.38 -8.96 0.55
C VAL A 20 3.59 -8.32 -0.59
N GLY A 21 4.22 -7.50 -1.43
CA GLY A 21 3.56 -6.88 -2.59
C GLY A 21 3.03 -5.46 -2.38
N LYS A 22 3.48 -4.72 -1.34
CA LYS A 22 3.04 -3.33 -1.10
C LYS A 22 3.20 -2.44 -2.33
N THR A 23 4.39 -2.38 -2.91
CA THR A 23 4.68 -1.61 -4.13
C THR A 23 3.80 -2.02 -5.30
N VAL A 24 3.54 -3.33 -5.47
CA VAL A 24 2.64 -3.85 -6.51
C VAL A 24 1.21 -3.33 -6.28
N MET A 25 0.74 -3.31 -5.04
CA MET A 25 -0.58 -2.76 -4.70
C MET A 25 -0.67 -1.26 -4.98
N LEU A 26 0.40 -0.48 -4.74
CA LEU A 26 0.45 0.92 -5.15
C LEU A 26 0.32 1.06 -6.67
N TYR A 27 1.04 0.25 -7.45
CA TYR A 27 0.94 0.30 -8.91
C TYR A 27 -0.45 -0.10 -9.43
N HIS A 28 -1.08 -1.12 -8.85
CA HIS A 28 -2.46 -1.48 -9.18
C HIS A 28 -3.44 -0.35 -8.84
N THR A 29 -3.22 0.35 -7.73
CA THR A 29 -4.05 1.50 -7.36
C THR A 29 -3.88 2.64 -8.36
N ILE A 30 -2.65 2.95 -8.77
CA ILE A 30 -2.33 3.95 -9.81
C ILE A 30 -2.98 3.57 -11.13
N GLN A 31 -2.83 2.32 -11.56
CA GLN A 31 -3.46 1.82 -12.79
C GLN A 31 -4.98 1.96 -12.76
N LYS A 32 -5.59 1.64 -11.61
CA LYS A 32 -7.04 1.81 -11.42
C LYS A 32 -7.45 3.28 -11.52
N LEU A 33 -6.74 4.21 -10.88
CA LEU A 33 -7.03 5.65 -10.97
C LEU A 33 -6.98 6.15 -12.42
N ILE A 34 -5.99 5.71 -13.19
CA ILE A 34 -5.86 6.04 -14.63
C ILE A 34 -7.05 5.49 -15.40
N ASN A 35 -7.42 4.23 -15.17
CA ASN A 35 -8.57 3.60 -15.84
C ASN A 35 -9.91 4.26 -15.46
N ASP A 36 -10.01 4.80 -14.24
CA ASP A 36 -11.17 5.55 -13.76
C ASP A 36 -11.19 7.01 -14.29
N GLY A 37 -10.24 7.38 -15.18
CA GLY A 37 -10.20 8.67 -15.86
C GLY A 37 -9.47 9.79 -15.10
N ILE A 38 -8.76 9.50 -14.04
CA ILE A 38 -7.92 10.50 -13.35
C ILE A 38 -6.76 10.90 -14.29
N ASN A 39 -6.58 12.22 -14.45
CA ASN A 39 -5.48 12.74 -15.26
C ASN A 39 -4.12 12.25 -14.74
N PRO A 40 -3.30 11.54 -15.56
CA PRO A 40 -1.99 11.03 -15.14
C PRO A 40 -1.04 12.11 -14.59
N GLN A 41 -1.15 13.36 -15.05
CA GLN A 41 -0.38 14.50 -14.51
C GLN A 41 -0.74 14.87 -13.07
N LYS A 42 -1.84 14.31 -12.52
CA LYS A 42 -2.26 14.46 -11.13
C LYS A 42 -1.88 13.26 -10.26
N ILE A 43 -1.20 12.27 -10.84
CA ILE A 43 -0.75 11.08 -10.12
C ILE A 43 0.77 11.14 -10.00
N ILE A 44 1.27 11.17 -8.77
CA ILE A 44 2.70 11.27 -8.45
C ILE A 44 3.10 10.03 -7.66
N TYR A 45 4.17 9.36 -8.11
CA TYR A 45 4.79 8.24 -7.39
C TYR A 45 6.26 8.57 -7.11
N ILE A 46 6.66 8.43 -5.84
CA ILE A 46 8.03 8.69 -5.39
C ILE A 46 8.49 7.55 -4.48
N SER A 47 9.57 6.87 -4.87
CA SER A 47 10.24 5.88 -4.00
C SER A 47 11.25 6.58 -3.11
N ILE A 48 10.96 6.64 -1.81
CA ILE A 48 11.80 7.29 -0.80
C ILE A 48 13.10 6.50 -0.54
N GLU A 49 13.14 5.21 -0.90
CA GLU A 49 14.35 4.41 -0.85
C GLU A 49 15.48 4.98 -1.72
N THR A 50 15.14 5.76 -2.76
CA THR A 50 16.12 6.40 -3.65
C THR A 50 16.96 7.42 -2.87
N PRO A 51 18.29 7.29 -2.82
CA PRO A 51 19.14 8.11 -1.94
C PRO A 51 19.02 9.62 -2.11
N ILE A 52 18.70 10.08 -3.32
CA ILE A 52 18.50 11.51 -3.60
C ILE A 52 17.23 12.06 -2.92
N TYR A 53 16.24 11.22 -2.62
CA TYR A 53 14.96 11.65 -2.08
C TYR A 53 14.86 11.51 -0.55
N ASN A 54 15.63 10.61 0.07
CA ASN A 54 15.49 10.28 1.48
C ASN A 54 15.97 11.37 2.46
N ARG A 55 16.46 12.49 1.94
CA ARG A 55 16.89 13.66 2.71
C ARG A 55 16.07 14.92 2.42
N ILE A 56 15.07 14.80 1.55
CA ILE A 56 14.19 15.89 1.14
C ILE A 56 12.85 15.69 1.86
N SER A 57 12.23 16.76 2.34
CA SER A 57 10.92 16.68 2.98
C SER A 57 9.84 16.23 1.99
N LEU A 58 8.75 15.62 2.47
CA LEU A 58 7.66 15.19 1.60
C LEU A 58 6.98 16.38 0.90
N GLU A 59 6.91 17.54 1.57
CA GLU A 59 6.41 18.80 1.02
C GLU A 59 7.23 19.26 -0.17
N GLU A 60 8.56 19.25 0.00
CA GLU A 60 9.48 19.68 -1.06
C GLU A 60 9.47 18.70 -2.24
N LEU A 61 9.46 17.38 -1.97
CA LEU A 61 9.31 16.36 -3.02
C LEU A 61 8.01 16.55 -3.80
N PHE A 62 6.90 16.86 -3.12
CA PHE A 62 5.63 17.14 -3.77
C PHE A 62 5.69 18.42 -4.60
N ALA A 63 6.35 19.47 -4.12
CA ALA A 63 6.53 20.71 -4.86
C ALA A 63 7.37 20.49 -6.13
N LEU A 64 8.50 19.80 -6.03
CA LEU A 64 9.35 19.45 -7.16
C LEU A 64 8.62 18.60 -8.20
N ALA A 65 7.84 17.61 -7.75
CA ALA A 65 7.06 16.76 -8.66
C ALA A 65 6.00 17.57 -9.42
N ARG A 66 5.28 18.48 -8.76
CA ARG A 66 4.31 19.37 -9.43
C ARG A 66 4.99 20.29 -10.45
N GLN A 67 6.16 20.83 -10.12
CA GLN A 67 6.95 21.63 -11.04
C GLN A 67 7.36 20.81 -12.29
N ALA A 68 7.82 19.57 -12.09
CA ALA A 68 8.21 18.68 -13.17
C ALA A 68 7.09 18.35 -14.16
N VAL A 69 5.84 18.29 -13.69
CA VAL A 69 4.67 18.06 -14.55
C VAL A 69 4.01 19.37 -15.05
N GLY A 70 4.64 20.52 -14.85
CA GLY A 70 4.12 21.83 -15.28
C GLY A 70 2.89 22.29 -14.49
N LYS A 71 2.75 21.88 -13.24
CA LYS A 71 1.62 22.18 -12.34
C LYS A 71 2.07 22.83 -11.03
N ALA A 72 3.11 23.66 -11.08
CA ALA A 72 3.73 24.26 -9.87
C ALA A 72 2.70 25.00 -8.98
N ASP A 73 1.80 25.76 -9.57
CA ASP A 73 0.80 26.57 -8.86
C ASP A 73 -0.48 25.81 -8.51
N ASP A 74 -0.65 24.59 -9.03
CA ASP A 74 -1.83 23.79 -8.78
C ASP A 74 -1.63 22.92 -7.53
N LEU A 75 -2.47 23.11 -6.51
CA LEU A 75 -2.39 22.43 -5.22
C LEU A 75 -3.50 21.38 -5.01
N LYS A 76 -4.39 21.19 -6.01
CA LYS A 76 -5.62 20.42 -5.80
C LYS A 76 -5.69 19.17 -6.67
N GLY A 77 -6.32 18.13 -6.14
CA GLY A 77 -6.71 16.93 -6.89
C GLY A 77 -5.53 16.02 -7.25
N PHE A 78 -4.42 16.10 -6.52
CA PHE A 78 -3.32 15.16 -6.69
C PHE A 78 -3.53 13.88 -5.89
N PHE A 79 -3.06 12.78 -6.44
CA PHE A 79 -2.89 11.49 -5.79
C PHE A 79 -1.39 11.23 -5.68
N VAL A 80 -0.86 11.26 -4.46
CA VAL A 80 0.58 11.18 -4.20
C VAL A 80 0.91 9.91 -3.46
N PHE A 81 1.80 9.11 -4.02
CA PHE A 81 2.24 7.83 -3.49
C PHE A 81 3.70 7.92 -3.06
N TYR A 82 3.96 7.79 -1.77
CA TYR A 82 5.30 7.69 -1.19
C TYR A 82 5.58 6.23 -0.84
N ASP A 83 6.45 5.58 -1.61
CA ASP A 83 6.82 4.18 -1.38
C ASP A 83 8.05 4.08 -0.49
N GLU A 84 8.08 3.06 0.40
CA GLU A 84 9.15 2.78 1.36
C GLU A 84 9.48 3.99 2.26
N ILE A 85 8.46 4.62 2.84
CA ILE A 85 8.53 5.91 3.57
C ILE A 85 9.49 5.87 4.78
N GLN A 86 9.78 4.69 5.35
CA GLN A 86 10.68 4.54 6.50
C GLN A 86 12.13 4.94 6.20
N TYR A 87 12.51 5.13 4.95
CA TYR A 87 13.82 5.64 4.60
C TYR A 87 13.96 7.16 4.85
N LEU A 88 12.85 7.89 5.01
CA LEU A 88 12.88 9.28 5.45
C LEU A 88 12.88 9.34 6.98
N LYS A 89 13.83 10.11 7.53
CA LYS A 89 13.84 10.39 8.97
C LYS A 89 12.60 11.21 9.36
N ASP A 90 12.00 10.88 10.50
CA ASP A 90 10.84 11.58 11.05
C ASP A 90 9.66 11.70 10.04
N TRP A 91 9.51 10.70 9.18
CA TRP A 91 8.53 10.65 8.11
C TRP A 91 7.08 10.87 8.60
N GLU A 92 6.77 10.48 9.83
CA GLU A 92 5.44 10.64 10.44
C GLU A 92 5.06 12.12 10.53
N ILE A 93 6.04 12.98 10.88
CA ILE A 93 5.86 14.44 10.98
C ILE A 93 5.65 15.02 9.59
N HIS A 94 6.48 14.64 8.62
CA HIS A 94 6.36 15.10 7.24
C HIS A 94 5.04 14.66 6.61
N LEU A 95 4.63 13.39 6.80
CA LEU A 95 3.37 12.91 6.23
C LEU A 95 2.15 13.61 6.83
N LYS A 96 2.17 13.86 8.15
CA LYS A 96 1.14 14.67 8.81
C LYS A 96 1.08 16.08 8.23
N SER A 97 2.24 16.72 8.04
CA SER A 97 2.33 18.09 7.51
C SER A 97 1.74 18.19 6.10
N VAL A 98 2.07 17.27 5.18
CA VAL A 98 1.50 17.31 3.82
C VAL A 98 0.00 17.08 3.80
N ILE A 99 -0.54 16.21 4.67
CA ILE A 99 -1.98 15.95 4.77
C ILE A 99 -2.72 17.17 5.30
N ASP A 100 -2.18 17.81 6.33
CA ASP A 100 -2.79 18.98 6.96
C ASP A 100 -2.72 20.21 6.01
N THR A 101 -1.64 20.35 5.23
CA THR A 101 -1.42 21.48 4.33
C THR A 101 -2.18 21.35 3.01
N PHE A 102 -2.16 20.16 2.39
CA PHE A 102 -2.72 19.96 1.05
C PHE A 102 -4.04 19.18 1.08
N ILE A 103 -5.04 19.76 1.73
CA ILE A 103 -6.34 19.14 2.05
C ILE A 103 -7.15 18.65 0.84
N TYR A 104 -6.84 19.14 -0.36
CA TYR A 104 -7.50 18.75 -1.62
C TYR A 104 -6.70 17.70 -2.40
N SER A 105 -5.64 17.16 -1.82
CA SER A 105 -4.83 16.09 -2.40
C SER A 105 -4.89 14.84 -1.53
N LYS A 106 -4.67 13.68 -2.13
CA LYS A 106 -4.67 12.38 -1.43
C LYS A 106 -3.25 11.87 -1.32
N PHE A 107 -2.86 11.47 -0.12
CA PHE A 107 -1.54 10.94 0.17
C PHE A 107 -1.65 9.47 0.59
N VAL A 108 -0.88 8.64 -0.07
CA VAL A 108 -0.74 7.21 0.22
C VAL A 108 0.73 6.95 0.49
N ALA A 109 1.04 6.29 1.58
CA ALA A 109 2.40 5.89 1.88
C ALA A 109 2.48 4.38 2.11
N SER A 110 3.55 3.75 1.65
CA SER A 110 3.90 2.38 2.02
C SER A 110 5.08 2.35 2.97
N GLY A 111 5.09 1.35 3.86
CA GLY A 111 6.20 1.18 4.80
C GLY A 111 6.30 -0.22 5.38
N SER A 112 7.42 -0.49 6.05
CA SER A 112 7.65 -1.76 6.71
C SER A 112 6.79 -1.93 7.98
N ALA A 113 6.58 -3.18 8.41
CA ALA A 113 5.90 -3.47 9.68
C ALA A 113 6.60 -2.81 10.89
N ALA A 114 7.93 -2.68 10.86
CA ALA A 114 8.68 -1.98 11.90
C ALA A 114 8.35 -0.48 11.96
N ALA A 115 8.11 0.17 10.81
CA ALA A 115 7.65 1.55 10.74
C ALA A 115 6.25 1.71 11.37
N ALA A 116 5.34 0.76 11.14
CA ALA A 116 4.02 0.74 11.76
C ALA A 116 4.09 0.66 13.29
N LEU A 117 4.98 -0.17 13.83
CA LEU A 117 5.19 -0.31 15.29
C LEU A 117 5.72 1.00 15.90
N LYS A 118 6.67 1.67 15.24
CA LYS A 118 7.19 2.96 15.67
C LYS A 118 6.11 4.03 15.72
N MET A 119 5.23 4.08 14.71
CA MET A 119 4.13 5.03 14.65
C MET A 119 3.11 4.82 15.79
N LYS A 120 2.76 3.56 16.10
CA LYS A 120 1.83 3.24 17.20
C LYS A 120 2.34 3.64 18.57
N SER A 121 3.66 3.70 18.76
CA SER A 121 4.29 4.15 20.02
C SER A 121 4.29 5.67 20.19
N GLN A 122 3.99 6.41 19.14
CA GLN A 122 3.92 7.88 19.18
C GLN A 122 2.46 8.31 18.94
N GLU A 123 1.83 8.93 19.92
CA GLU A 123 0.44 9.42 19.85
C GLU A 123 0.18 10.48 18.75
N SER A 124 1.19 10.84 17.98
CA SER A 124 1.19 11.99 17.07
C SER A 124 0.35 11.84 15.80
N GLY A 125 -0.20 10.65 15.50
CA GLY A 125 -0.92 10.35 14.24
C GLY A 125 -2.44 10.15 14.37
N ALA A 126 -2.99 10.20 15.59
CA ALA A 126 -4.39 9.88 15.84
C ALA A 126 -5.35 10.68 14.95
N GLY A 127 -6.15 9.97 14.15
CA GLY A 127 -7.22 10.55 13.32
C GLY A 127 -6.80 11.06 11.92
N ARG A 128 -5.50 11.16 11.61
CA ARG A 128 -5.00 11.63 10.30
C ARG A 128 -4.65 10.52 9.32
N PHE A 129 -4.49 9.29 9.82
CA PHE A 129 -4.11 8.14 9.02
C PHE A 129 -5.18 7.06 9.08
N THR A 130 -5.31 6.35 7.99
CA THR A 130 -6.01 5.07 7.93
C THR A 130 -4.98 4.00 7.58
N ASP A 131 -4.77 3.09 8.52
CA ASP A 131 -3.75 2.06 8.40
C ASP A 131 -4.32 0.81 7.73
N PHE A 132 -3.59 0.29 6.76
CA PHE A 132 -3.82 -1.01 6.15
C PHE A 132 -2.60 -1.88 6.40
N ASN A 133 -2.79 -2.97 7.08
CA ASN A 133 -1.74 -3.97 7.22
C ASN A 133 -1.92 -5.04 6.15
N LEU A 134 -0.94 -5.13 5.24
CA LEU A 134 -0.91 -6.15 4.20
C LEU A 134 -0.18 -7.37 4.75
N PRO A 135 -0.89 -8.47 5.05
CA PRO A 135 -0.27 -9.70 5.52
C PRO A 135 0.44 -10.41 4.35
N PRO A 136 1.31 -11.39 4.63
CA PRO A 136 1.74 -12.35 3.63
C PRO A 136 0.55 -13.05 2.98
N LEU A 137 0.73 -13.48 1.75
CA LEU A 137 -0.27 -14.30 1.05
C LEU A 137 -0.62 -15.53 1.89
N THR A 138 -1.91 -15.80 1.99
CA THR A 138 -2.40 -17.07 2.49
C THR A 138 -2.08 -18.18 1.48
N PHE A 139 -2.11 -19.43 1.94
CA PHE A 139 -1.94 -20.57 1.06
C PHE A 139 -2.94 -20.58 -0.09
N ASN A 140 -4.20 -20.26 0.19
CA ASN A 140 -5.26 -20.19 -0.81
C ASN A 140 -4.98 -19.12 -1.88
N GLU A 141 -4.61 -17.91 -1.47
CA GLU A 141 -4.22 -16.84 -2.39
C GLU A 141 -3.02 -17.24 -3.26
N TYR A 142 -2.02 -17.91 -2.68
CA TYR A 142 -0.87 -18.42 -3.43
C TYR A 142 -1.29 -19.42 -4.50
N ILE A 143 -2.13 -20.41 -4.15
CA ILE A 143 -2.66 -21.41 -5.09
C ILE A 143 -3.39 -20.74 -6.25
N HIS A 144 -4.25 -19.74 -5.97
CA HIS A 144 -4.95 -18.99 -7.00
C HIS A 144 -4.01 -18.19 -7.90
N LEU A 145 -3.05 -17.49 -7.33
CA LEU A 145 -2.07 -16.71 -8.10
C LEU A 145 -1.18 -17.55 -9.01
N LYS A 146 -0.90 -18.80 -8.60
CA LYS A 146 -0.12 -19.76 -9.38
C LYS A 146 -0.96 -20.57 -10.36
N ASN A 147 -2.29 -20.37 -10.39
CA ASN A 147 -3.24 -21.18 -11.17
C ASN A 147 -3.18 -22.68 -10.84
N LEU A 148 -2.93 -23.02 -9.58
CA LEU A 148 -2.78 -24.40 -9.10
C LEU A 148 -4.10 -24.95 -8.52
N ASN A 149 -5.25 -24.33 -8.81
CA ASN A 149 -6.55 -24.76 -8.28
C ASN A 149 -6.89 -26.21 -8.60
N SER A 150 -6.34 -26.76 -9.68
CA SER A 150 -6.51 -28.19 -10.04
C SER A 150 -5.82 -29.16 -9.07
N LEU A 151 -4.93 -28.66 -8.22
CA LEU A 151 -4.19 -29.48 -7.24
C LEU A 151 -4.88 -29.53 -5.87
N ILE A 152 -5.97 -28.77 -5.68
CA ILE A 152 -6.74 -28.74 -4.44
C ILE A 152 -8.17 -29.22 -4.66
N ILE A 153 -8.72 -29.91 -3.67
CA ILE A 153 -10.10 -30.35 -3.63
C ILE A 153 -10.80 -29.56 -2.53
N PRO A 154 -11.86 -28.79 -2.85
CA PRO A 154 -12.65 -28.10 -1.82
C PRO A 154 -13.18 -29.13 -0.81
N SER A 155 -13.01 -28.84 0.46
CA SER A 155 -13.55 -29.63 1.56
C SER A 155 -14.09 -28.69 2.64
N THR A 156 -14.83 -29.23 3.59
CA THR A 156 -15.27 -28.51 4.78
C THR A 156 -14.75 -29.17 6.03
N ILE A 157 -14.41 -28.40 7.03
CA ILE A 157 -14.06 -28.89 8.36
C ILE A 157 -15.06 -28.35 9.38
N ASP A 158 -15.47 -29.18 10.32
CA ASP A 158 -16.23 -28.74 11.49
C ASP A 158 -15.24 -28.21 12.54
N TRP A 159 -15.36 -26.95 12.87
CA TRP A 159 -14.57 -26.31 13.93
C TRP A 159 -15.52 -25.71 14.97
N LEU A 160 -15.60 -26.34 16.13
CA LEU A 160 -16.46 -25.91 17.24
C LEU A 160 -17.94 -25.79 16.88
N GLY A 161 -18.44 -26.63 15.94
CA GLY A 161 -19.84 -26.63 15.50
C GLY A 161 -20.13 -25.65 14.34
N GLU A 162 -19.09 -25.04 13.75
CA GLU A 162 -19.20 -24.24 12.53
C GLU A 162 -18.49 -24.96 11.38
N GLU A 163 -19.18 -25.08 10.24
CA GLU A 163 -18.57 -25.57 9.00
C GLU A 163 -17.70 -24.45 8.40
N LEU A 164 -16.37 -24.69 8.34
CA LEU A 164 -15.42 -23.81 7.70
C LEU A 164 -14.98 -24.39 6.37
N GLU A 165 -14.82 -23.52 5.36
CA GLU A 165 -14.21 -23.90 4.09
C GLU A 165 -12.76 -24.32 4.32
N SER A 166 -12.40 -25.46 3.75
CA SER A 166 -11.06 -26.04 3.78
C SER A 166 -10.75 -26.66 2.43
N PHE A 167 -9.59 -27.27 2.29
CA PHE A 167 -9.23 -27.99 1.08
C PHE A 167 -8.25 -29.12 1.38
N ASP A 168 -8.43 -30.21 0.65
CA ASP A 168 -7.48 -31.31 0.56
C ASP A 168 -6.62 -31.16 -0.69
N THR A 169 -5.48 -31.81 -0.70
CA THR A 169 -4.59 -31.84 -1.86
C THR A 169 -4.73 -33.14 -2.63
N ILE A 170 -4.71 -33.07 -3.96
CA ILE A 170 -4.69 -34.26 -4.83
C ILE A 170 -3.41 -35.05 -4.60
N ASP A 171 -2.25 -34.38 -4.59
CA ASP A 171 -0.96 -34.99 -4.30
C ASP A 171 -0.02 -33.97 -3.64
N ILE A 172 0.32 -34.20 -2.38
CA ILE A 172 1.17 -33.33 -1.58
C ILE A 172 2.61 -33.24 -2.14
N ARG A 173 3.08 -34.24 -2.89
CA ARG A 173 4.41 -34.25 -3.52
C ARG A 173 4.47 -33.23 -4.64
N ILE A 174 3.46 -33.20 -5.51
CA ILE A 174 3.36 -32.24 -6.60
C ILE A 174 3.26 -30.81 -6.03
N LEU A 175 2.50 -30.64 -4.97
CA LEU A 175 2.37 -29.34 -4.30
C LEU A 175 3.73 -28.88 -3.74
N ASN A 176 4.47 -29.75 -3.08
CA ASN A 176 5.79 -29.45 -2.51
C ASN A 176 6.82 -29.06 -3.57
N GLU A 177 6.80 -29.66 -4.76
CA GLU A 177 7.68 -29.30 -5.87
C GLU A 177 7.48 -27.83 -6.30
N HIS A 178 6.28 -27.30 -6.20
CA HIS A 178 5.98 -25.89 -6.49
C HIS A 178 6.40 -24.93 -5.37
N PHE A 179 6.58 -25.40 -4.13
CA PHE A 179 6.99 -24.57 -2.98
C PHE A 179 8.51 -24.48 -2.79
N ILE A 180 9.29 -25.42 -3.34
CA ILE A 180 10.74 -25.49 -3.15
C ILE A 180 11.51 -24.63 -4.19
N GLN A 181 10.85 -24.12 -5.20
CA GLN A 181 11.42 -23.18 -6.17
C GLN A 181 11.22 -21.71 -5.73
#